data_f3d5f54140cfd64118652b12fcb940b6
#
_entry.id   f3d5f54140cfd64118652b12fcb940b6
#
_cell.length_a   1.000
_cell.length_b   1.000
_cell.length_c   1.000
_cell.angle_alpha   90.00
_cell.angle_beta   90.00
_cell.angle_gamma   90.00
#
_symmetry.space_group_name_H-M   'P 1'
#
loop_
_entity.id
_entity.type
_entity.pdbx_description
1 polymer ?
#
loop_
_entity_poly.entity_id
_entity_poly.type
_entity_poly.pdbx_seq_one_letter_code
_entity_poly.pdbx_strand_id
1 'polypeptide(L)'
;MAKPKPANFLAATAGAFSYTEKSNPQTSNLQFLTWGVYTLSGAVTSGPLAHLDEEALLFCWQGPVEATLGRRDFVLERYDVLYVPRATSYRLGQRSGESKVIVCRAPAGKQHPAFHARWKEFSKDEKRIRHLRGKDVFLMFDVSEPADKLIAGYTIFQPHQRSWPPHNHTDQEEIYIFTKGRGSMEVYADEETKSFVRSVSEGDAVTIPMLNYHPVFSQDEELHFIWCIAGARYWVGDKNKDFMTGKVDKLTT
;
A
#
# COMPACT_ATOMS: atom_id res chain seq x y z
N MET A 1 25.19 47.59 27.42
CA MET A 1 24.31 46.47 27.76
C MET A 1 23.27 46.31 26.65
N ALA A 2 23.24 45.14 25.96
CA ALA A 2 22.23 44.89 24.94
C ALA A 2 20.87 44.65 25.60
N LYS A 3 19.83 45.29 25.08
CA LYS A 3 18.45 45.07 25.57
C LYS A 3 18.06 43.59 25.29
N PRO A 4 17.42 42.91 26.27
CA PRO A 4 16.93 41.56 26.04
C PRO A 4 15.89 41.58 24.91
N LYS A 5 16.00 40.59 23.97
CA LYS A 5 14.99 40.42 22.91
C LYS A 5 13.66 39.97 23.56
N PRO A 6 12.52 40.48 23.12
CA PRO A 6 11.24 40.02 23.63
C PRO A 6 11.02 38.55 23.33
N ALA A 7 10.46 37.82 24.28
CA ALA A 7 10.04 36.43 24.06
C ALA A 7 8.81 36.42 23.12
N ASN A 8 8.87 35.59 22.07
CA ASN A 8 7.72 35.37 21.19
C ASN A 8 6.90 34.19 21.72
N PHE A 9 5.64 34.40 21.98
CA PHE A 9 4.68 33.30 22.21
C PHE A 9 4.30 32.71 20.86
N LEU A 10 4.70 31.49 20.64
CA LEU A 10 4.24 30.69 19.49
C LEU A 10 3.04 29.86 19.97
N ALA A 11 1.83 30.22 19.53
CA ALA A 11 0.66 29.38 19.75
C ALA A 11 0.87 28.05 19.06
N ALA A 12 0.53 26.95 19.76
CA ALA A 12 0.49 25.63 19.11
C ALA A 12 -0.54 25.69 17.97
N THR A 13 -0.11 25.34 16.77
CA THR A 13 -1.02 25.22 15.63
C THR A 13 -1.99 24.08 15.92
N ALA A 14 -3.29 24.32 15.81
CA ALA A 14 -4.29 23.26 15.93
C ALA A 14 -3.96 22.16 14.92
N GLY A 15 -4.03 20.90 15.35
CA GLY A 15 -3.80 19.77 14.49
C GLY A 15 -4.84 19.71 13.37
N ALA A 16 -4.45 19.18 12.21
CA ALA A 16 -5.32 19.03 11.05
C ALA A 16 -5.40 17.56 10.62
N PHE A 17 -6.61 17.13 10.22
CA PHE A 17 -6.88 15.85 9.60
C PHE A 17 -7.51 16.08 8.24
N SER A 18 -7.01 15.39 7.22
CA SER A 18 -7.59 15.43 5.87
C SER A 18 -7.55 14.06 5.20
N TYR A 19 -8.44 13.87 4.23
CA TYR A 19 -8.45 12.74 3.31
C TYR A 19 -8.40 13.25 1.88
N THR A 20 -7.53 12.65 1.08
CA THR A 20 -7.47 12.90 -0.36
C THR A 20 -7.64 11.57 -1.07
N GLU A 21 -8.79 11.37 -1.73
CA GLU A 21 -8.97 10.27 -2.65
C GLU A 21 -8.12 10.50 -3.89
N LYS A 22 -7.41 9.47 -4.33
CA LYS A 22 -6.49 9.53 -5.46
C LYS A 22 -7.08 8.88 -6.70
N SER A 23 -7.70 7.70 -6.56
CA SER A 23 -8.50 7.07 -7.62
C SER A 23 -9.53 6.10 -7.06
N ASN A 24 -10.55 5.85 -7.86
CA ASN A 24 -11.63 4.90 -7.63
C ASN A 24 -12.07 4.30 -8.98
N PRO A 25 -13.00 3.33 -9.02
CA PRO A 25 -13.48 2.73 -10.27
C PRO A 25 -14.11 3.70 -11.28
N GLN A 26 -14.58 4.87 -10.84
CA GLN A 26 -15.15 5.89 -11.74
C GLN A 26 -14.09 6.82 -12.35
N THR A 27 -12.91 6.94 -11.70
CA THR A 27 -11.84 7.86 -12.12
C THR A 27 -10.60 7.14 -12.64
N SER A 28 -10.59 5.82 -12.61
CA SER A 28 -9.49 4.96 -13.08
C SER A 28 -10.01 3.86 -14.00
N ASN A 29 -9.10 3.01 -14.45
CA ASN A 29 -9.38 1.81 -15.23
C ASN A 29 -9.53 0.55 -14.37
N LEU A 30 -9.67 0.70 -13.05
CA LEU A 30 -9.91 -0.39 -12.09
C LEU A 30 -11.41 -0.62 -11.87
N GLN A 31 -11.77 -1.82 -11.43
CA GLN A 31 -13.16 -2.22 -11.19
C GLN A 31 -13.51 -2.29 -9.70
N PHE A 32 -12.55 -2.55 -8.83
CA PHE A 32 -12.76 -2.80 -7.40
C PHE A 32 -12.01 -1.83 -6.51
N LEU A 33 -10.75 -1.50 -6.85
CA LEU A 33 -9.86 -0.76 -5.97
C LEU A 33 -10.16 0.73 -5.96
N THR A 34 -10.33 1.26 -4.77
CA THR A 34 -10.28 2.68 -4.44
C THR A 34 -9.07 2.92 -3.55
N TRP A 35 -8.32 3.99 -3.76
CA TRP A 35 -7.27 4.37 -2.85
C TRP A 35 -7.17 5.86 -2.61
N GLY A 36 -6.58 6.21 -1.46
CA GLY A 36 -6.37 7.59 -1.06
C GLY A 36 -5.38 7.68 0.09
N VAL A 37 -5.20 8.90 0.60
CA VAL A 37 -4.25 9.21 1.68
C VAL A 37 -4.95 10.01 2.77
N TYR A 38 -4.87 9.54 4.00
CA TYR A 38 -5.12 10.33 5.20
C TYR A 38 -3.85 11.06 5.61
N THR A 39 -3.95 12.35 5.85
CA THR A 39 -2.85 13.17 6.38
C THR A 39 -3.27 13.72 7.74
N LEU A 40 -2.37 13.56 8.72
CA LEU A 40 -2.52 14.07 10.07
C LEU A 40 -1.35 15.00 10.36
N SER A 41 -1.62 16.19 10.89
CA SER A 41 -0.58 17.14 11.31
C SER A 41 -0.89 17.73 12.67
N GLY A 42 0.14 17.88 13.52
CA GLY A 42 -0.03 18.34 14.89
C GLY A 42 -0.78 17.31 15.76
N ALA A 43 -1.22 17.70 16.95
CA ALA A 43 -2.05 16.86 17.80
C ALA A 43 -3.49 16.84 17.26
N VAL A 44 -3.92 15.70 16.74
CA VAL A 44 -5.24 15.56 16.10
C VAL A 44 -5.79 14.15 16.24
N THR A 45 -7.11 14.05 16.31
CA THR A 45 -7.87 12.80 16.14
C THR A 45 -8.97 13.04 15.11
N SER A 46 -9.11 12.14 14.14
CA SER A 46 -10.17 12.21 13.15
C SER A 46 -11.56 12.10 13.80
N GLY A 47 -12.60 12.56 13.12
CA GLY A 47 -13.95 12.08 13.35
C GLY A 47 -14.07 10.56 13.14
N PRO A 48 -15.24 9.97 13.39
CA PRO A 48 -15.52 8.58 13.02
C PRO A 48 -15.40 8.41 11.50
N LEU A 49 -14.63 7.41 11.08
CA LEU A 49 -14.48 6.97 9.69
C LEU A 49 -15.14 5.60 9.57
N ALA A 50 -15.78 5.32 8.45
CA ALA A 50 -16.33 4.00 8.16
C ALA A 50 -16.54 3.81 6.66
N HIS A 51 -16.40 2.57 6.20
CA HIS A 51 -16.69 2.15 4.84
C HIS A 51 -17.79 1.09 4.91
N LEU A 52 -19.04 1.46 4.57
CA LEU A 52 -20.21 0.62 4.82
C LEU A 52 -20.22 -0.66 3.97
N ASP A 53 -19.77 -0.54 2.73
CA ASP A 53 -19.81 -1.62 1.74
C ASP A 53 -18.42 -2.06 1.27
N GLU A 54 -17.36 -1.54 1.91
CA GLU A 54 -15.98 -1.83 1.54
C GLU A 54 -15.17 -2.31 2.73
N GLU A 55 -14.26 -3.23 2.50
CA GLU A 55 -13.14 -3.52 3.39
C GLU A 55 -11.96 -2.59 3.06
N ALA A 56 -11.07 -2.35 4.02
CA ALA A 56 -9.95 -1.44 3.84
C ALA A 56 -8.64 -1.99 4.42
N LEU A 57 -7.53 -1.69 3.75
CA LEU A 57 -6.18 -1.83 4.26
C LEU A 57 -5.58 -0.43 4.49
N LEU A 58 -5.19 -0.16 5.71
CA LEU A 58 -4.52 1.06 6.14
C LEU A 58 -3.02 0.80 6.24
N PHE A 59 -2.23 1.42 5.37
CA PHE A 59 -0.78 1.32 5.36
C PHE A 59 -0.18 2.56 6.02
N CYS A 60 0.54 2.40 7.11
CA CYS A 60 1.25 3.51 7.72
C CYS A 60 2.48 3.86 6.88
N TRP A 61 2.35 4.85 6.01
CA TRP A 61 3.44 5.33 5.16
C TRP A 61 4.44 6.18 5.94
N GLN A 62 3.90 7.11 6.74
CA GLN A 62 4.65 7.99 7.62
C GLN A 62 3.91 8.05 8.96
N GLY A 63 4.58 7.73 10.04
CA GLY A 63 3.92 7.62 11.34
C GLY A 63 4.84 7.96 12.50
N PRO A 64 4.44 7.56 13.71
CA PRO A 64 3.37 6.63 14.07
C PRO A 64 1.97 7.22 13.99
N VAL A 65 0.96 6.35 13.87
CA VAL A 65 -0.46 6.70 13.89
C VAL A 65 -1.19 5.84 14.91
N GLU A 66 -1.97 6.46 15.79
CA GLU A 66 -2.90 5.77 16.67
C GLU A 66 -4.18 5.45 15.87
N ALA A 67 -4.67 4.20 15.94
CA ALA A 67 -5.92 3.79 15.31
C ALA A 67 -6.80 3.12 16.34
N THR A 68 -8.07 3.57 16.47
CA THR A 68 -9.06 2.96 17.36
C THR A 68 -10.17 2.34 16.53
N LEU A 69 -10.41 1.03 16.68
CA LEU A 69 -11.51 0.29 16.06
C LEU A 69 -12.42 -0.27 17.14
N GLY A 70 -13.60 0.30 17.31
CA GLY A 70 -14.51 -0.06 18.40
C GLY A 70 -13.87 0.15 19.77
N ARG A 71 -13.51 -0.95 20.47
CA ARG A 71 -12.83 -0.93 21.79
C ARG A 71 -11.36 -1.34 21.70
N ARG A 72 -10.82 -1.47 20.51
CA ARG A 72 -9.42 -1.91 20.29
C ARG A 72 -8.59 -0.75 19.79
N ASP A 73 -7.46 -0.54 20.45
CA ASP A 73 -6.48 0.47 20.08
C ASP A 73 -5.26 -0.20 19.45
N PHE A 74 -4.72 0.45 18.43
CA PHE A 74 -3.54 0.05 17.68
C PHE A 74 -2.60 1.25 17.55
N VAL A 75 -1.31 0.99 17.57
CA VAL A 75 -0.29 1.95 17.15
C VAL A 75 0.32 1.40 15.88
N LEU A 76 0.17 2.12 14.79
CA LEU A 76 0.72 1.76 13.49
C LEU A 76 2.07 2.46 13.34
N GLU A 77 3.12 1.69 13.34
CA GLU A 77 4.46 2.13 12.97
C GLU A 77 4.61 2.16 11.45
N ARG A 78 5.67 2.80 10.97
CA ARG A 78 5.94 2.84 9.52
C ARG A 78 5.97 1.42 8.92
N TYR A 79 5.22 1.25 7.82
CA TYR A 79 4.98 0.00 7.09
C TYR A 79 4.08 -1.02 7.77
N ASP A 80 3.53 -0.73 8.94
CA ASP A 80 2.44 -1.55 9.49
C ASP A 80 1.21 -1.47 8.59
N VAL A 81 0.44 -2.56 8.56
CA VAL A 81 -0.82 -2.66 7.81
C VAL A 81 -1.94 -3.06 8.76
N LEU A 82 -3.02 -2.28 8.79
CA LEU A 82 -4.23 -2.59 9.55
C LEU A 82 -5.39 -2.88 8.60
N TYR A 83 -5.92 -4.09 8.67
CA TYR A 83 -7.16 -4.45 8.00
C TYR A 83 -8.36 -3.98 8.80
N VAL A 84 -9.20 -3.20 8.16
CA VAL A 84 -10.48 -2.70 8.69
C VAL A 84 -11.62 -3.37 7.93
N PRO A 85 -12.44 -4.19 8.62
CA PRO A 85 -13.58 -4.84 7.99
C PRO A 85 -14.63 -3.82 7.52
N ARG A 86 -15.44 -4.20 6.54
CA ARG A 86 -16.61 -3.40 6.12
C ARG A 86 -17.48 -3.02 7.31
N ALA A 87 -18.17 -1.90 7.21
CA ALA A 87 -19.10 -1.36 8.22
C ALA A 87 -18.49 -1.23 9.63
N THR A 88 -17.15 -1.19 9.74
CA THR A 88 -16.46 -1.00 11.01
C THR A 88 -16.04 0.45 11.16
N SER A 89 -16.52 1.10 12.24
CA SER A 89 -16.08 2.46 12.56
C SER A 89 -14.69 2.46 13.18
N TYR A 90 -13.87 3.41 12.73
CA TYR A 90 -12.52 3.63 13.27
C TYR A 90 -12.19 5.11 13.36
N ARG A 91 -11.14 5.42 14.10
CA ARG A 91 -10.57 6.78 14.19
C ARG A 91 -9.05 6.67 14.01
N LEU A 92 -8.48 7.71 13.44
CA LEU A 92 -7.03 7.88 13.33
C LEU A 92 -6.61 9.08 14.16
N GLY A 93 -5.49 8.97 14.86
CA GLY A 93 -4.97 10.03 15.69
C GLY A 93 -3.46 10.09 15.69
N GLN A 94 -2.94 11.24 16.05
CA GLN A 94 -1.52 11.42 16.37
C GLN A 94 -1.35 12.52 17.41
N ARG A 95 -0.19 12.52 18.08
CA ARG A 95 0.12 13.46 19.17
C ARG A 95 0.93 14.65 18.72
N SER A 96 1.75 14.50 17.71
CA SER A 96 2.63 15.56 17.21
C SER A 96 3.23 15.18 15.85
N GLY A 97 3.76 16.18 15.12
CA GLY A 97 4.45 15.97 13.86
C GLY A 97 3.50 15.83 12.68
N GLU A 98 3.88 15.01 11.71
CA GLU A 98 3.09 14.70 10.51
C GLU A 98 3.05 13.18 10.30
N SER A 99 1.88 12.67 9.93
CA SER A 99 1.69 11.26 9.60
C SER A 99 0.84 11.12 8.35
N LYS A 100 1.13 10.06 7.58
CA LYS A 100 0.38 9.71 6.36
C LYS A 100 0.01 8.25 6.39
N VAL A 101 -1.26 7.98 6.11
CA VAL A 101 -1.80 6.62 6.00
C VAL A 101 -2.41 6.46 4.61
N ILE A 102 -1.86 5.55 3.83
CA ILE A 102 -2.46 5.13 2.57
C ILE A 102 -3.60 4.18 2.91
N VAL A 103 -4.75 4.40 2.30
CA VAL A 103 -5.89 3.50 2.41
C VAL A 103 -6.23 2.93 1.05
N CYS A 104 -6.24 1.60 0.94
CA CYS A 104 -6.77 0.86 -0.20
C CYS A 104 -8.07 0.18 0.22
N ARG A 105 -9.11 0.29 -0.61
CA ARG A 105 -10.46 -0.23 -0.31
C ARG A 105 -10.98 -1.04 -1.49
N ALA A 106 -11.80 -2.04 -1.18
CA ALA A 106 -12.56 -2.80 -2.18
C ALA A 106 -13.92 -3.22 -1.64
N PRO A 107 -14.94 -3.39 -2.50
CA PRO A 107 -16.26 -3.85 -2.07
C PRO A 107 -16.19 -5.20 -1.35
N ALA A 108 -16.90 -5.33 -0.22
CA ALA A 108 -16.93 -6.54 0.57
C ALA A 108 -18.36 -6.93 0.95
N GLY A 109 -18.70 -8.21 0.75
CA GLY A 109 -20.00 -8.78 1.12
C GLY A 109 -20.05 -9.27 2.56
N LYS A 110 -18.91 -9.64 3.13
CA LYS A 110 -18.79 -10.22 4.47
C LYS A 110 -17.97 -9.34 5.40
N GLN A 111 -18.21 -9.50 6.70
CA GLN A 111 -17.40 -8.88 7.73
C GLN A 111 -16.43 -9.92 8.31
N HIS A 112 -15.16 -9.56 8.35
CA HIS A 112 -14.07 -10.38 8.87
C HIS A 112 -13.44 -9.74 10.12
N PRO A 113 -12.66 -10.47 10.92
CA PRO A 113 -11.92 -9.89 12.04
C PRO A 113 -10.87 -8.87 11.59
N ALA A 114 -10.75 -7.75 12.32
CA ALA A 114 -9.64 -6.83 12.10
C ALA A 114 -8.29 -7.49 12.40
N PHE A 115 -7.29 -7.20 11.57
CA PHE A 115 -5.96 -7.79 11.64
C PHE A 115 -4.88 -6.70 11.53
N HIS A 116 -3.87 -6.75 12.39
CA HIS A 116 -2.73 -5.82 12.37
C HIS A 116 -1.45 -6.59 12.01
N ALA A 117 -0.98 -6.40 10.78
CA ALA A 117 0.31 -6.90 10.32
C ALA A 117 1.40 -5.90 10.72
N ARG A 118 2.28 -6.28 11.63
CA ARG A 118 3.37 -5.44 12.10
C ARG A 118 4.61 -5.66 11.26
N TRP A 119 5.12 -4.59 10.66
CA TRP A 119 6.32 -4.65 9.83
C TRP A 119 7.51 -5.31 10.54
N LYS A 120 7.78 -4.93 11.80
CA LYS A 120 8.88 -5.48 12.59
C LYS A 120 8.83 -6.99 12.83
N GLU A 121 7.65 -7.60 12.68
CA GLU A 121 7.42 -9.04 12.79
C GLU A 121 7.47 -9.68 11.40
N PHE A 122 6.69 -9.18 10.45
CA PHE A 122 6.56 -9.72 9.11
C PHE A 122 7.81 -9.59 8.25
N SER A 123 8.59 -8.51 8.43
CA SER A 123 9.86 -8.33 7.73
C SER A 123 10.98 -9.28 8.14
N LYS A 124 10.74 -10.12 9.14
CA LYS A 124 11.67 -11.16 9.65
C LYS A 124 11.10 -12.57 9.54
N ASP A 125 9.86 -12.71 9.09
CA ASP A 125 9.23 -14.01 8.90
C ASP A 125 9.50 -14.52 7.50
N GLU A 126 10.45 -15.44 7.36
CA GLU A 126 10.85 -16.05 6.08
C GLU A 126 9.68 -16.69 5.32
N LYS A 127 8.58 -17.06 6.00
CA LYS A 127 7.38 -17.57 5.35
C LYS A 127 6.57 -16.48 4.64
N ARG A 128 6.84 -15.22 5.00
CA ARG A 128 6.17 -14.03 4.46
C ARG A 128 7.05 -13.27 3.47
N ILE A 129 8.29 -13.71 3.26
CA ILE A 129 9.22 -13.05 2.35
C ILE A 129 9.49 -13.95 1.16
N ARG A 130 9.40 -13.37 -0.04
CA ARG A 130 9.87 -14.01 -1.27
C ARG A 130 11.15 -13.31 -1.69
N HIS A 131 12.26 -13.98 -1.50
CA HIS A 131 13.56 -13.54 -1.99
C HIS A 131 13.68 -13.85 -3.48
N LEU A 132 13.64 -12.84 -4.30
CA LEU A 132 13.77 -12.93 -5.75
C LEU A 132 15.05 -12.20 -6.18
N ARG A 133 15.51 -12.46 -7.41
CA ARG A 133 16.71 -11.79 -7.91
C ARG A 133 16.54 -10.26 -7.87
N GLY A 134 17.36 -9.61 -7.05
CA GLY A 134 17.40 -8.15 -6.90
C GLY A 134 16.19 -7.52 -6.23
N LYS A 135 15.28 -8.32 -5.60
CA LYS A 135 14.14 -7.78 -4.86
C LYS A 135 13.63 -8.73 -3.81
N ASP A 136 13.08 -8.17 -2.75
CA ASP A 136 12.31 -8.87 -1.73
C ASP A 136 10.84 -8.45 -1.79
N VAL A 137 9.94 -9.45 -1.71
CA VAL A 137 8.49 -9.23 -1.69
C VAL A 137 7.95 -9.69 -0.35
N PHE A 138 7.40 -8.75 0.43
CA PHE A 138 6.86 -8.97 1.77
C PHE A 138 5.35 -9.10 1.72
N LEU A 139 4.83 -10.26 2.13
CA LEU A 139 3.40 -10.57 2.16
C LEU A 139 2.80 -10.10 3.48
N MET A 140 2.39 -8.84 3.55
CA MET A 140 1.87 -8.25 4.79
C MET A 140 0.44 -8.65 5.09
N PHE A 141 -0.37 -8.83 4.04
CA PHE A 141 -1.76 -9.29 4.13
C PHE A 141 -2.02 -10.22 2.93
N ASP A 142 -2.16 -11.51 3.18
CA ASP A 142 -2.27 -12.56 2.15
C ASP A 142 -3.52 -13.41 2.42
N VAL A 143 -3.78 -14.39 1.60
CA VAL A 143 -4.95 -15.30 1.68
C VAL A 143 -5.04 -16.13 2.98
N SER A 144 -4.03 -16.10 3.81
CA SER A 144 -4.07 -16.65 5.17
C SER A 144 -4.85 -15.76 6.16
N GLU A 145 -4.99 -14.47 5.85
CA GLU A 145 -5.82 -13.54 6.61
C GLU A 145 -7.21 -13.45 5.97
N PRO A 146 -8.29 -13.52 6.75
CA PRO A 146 -9.64 -13.50 6.20
C PRO A 146 -10.00 -12.12 5.65
N ALA A 147 -10.36 -12.07 4.37
CA ALA A 147 -10.89 -10.90 3.66
C ALA A 147 -11.80 -11.35 2.51
N ASP A 148 -12.48 -10.43 1.85
CA ASP A 148 -13.28 -10.75 0.67
C ASP A 148 -12.50 -10.60 -0.64
N LYS A 149 -11.58 -9.63 -0.73
CA LYS A 149 -10.88 -9.30 -1.98
C LYS A 149 -9.44 -8.86 -1.80
N LEU A 150 -9.11 -8.12 -0.73
CA LEU A 150 -7.84 -7.42 -0.60
C LEU A 150 -6.69 -8.35 -0.24
N ILE A 151 -5.60 -8.25 -0.98
CA ILE A 151 -4.30 -8.85 -0.69
C ILE A 151 -3.26 -7.75 -0.87
N ALA A 152 -2.24 -7.68 -0.02
CA ALA A 152 -1.28 -6.59 -0.10
C ALA A 152 0.06 -6.87 0.57
N GLY A 153 1.05 -6.10 0.17
CA GLY A 153 2.36 -6.12 0.77
C GLY A 153 3.28 -5.04 0.25
N TYR A 154 4.55 -5.26 0.45
CA TYR A 154 5.63 -4.37 0.01
C TYR A 154 6.58 -5.11 -0.91
N THR A 155 7.19 -4.36 -1.83
CA THR A 155 8.35 -4.83 -2.58
C THR A 155 9.48 -3.82 -2.43
N ILE A 156 10.68 -4.33 -2.20
CA ILE A 156 11.93 -3.58 -2.13
C ILE A 156 12.84 -4.09 -3.23
N PHE A 157 13.14 -3.23 -4.20
CA PHE A 157 14.13 -3.50 -5.23
C PHE A 157 15.48 -2.95 -4.83
N GLN A 158 16.52 -3.73 -5.08
CA GLN A 158 17.90 -3.23 -5.09
C GLN A 158 18.10 -2.26 -6.27
N PRO A 159 19.12 -1.38 -6.25
CA PRO A 159 19.45 -0.53 -7.39
C PRO A 159 19.69 -1.35 -8.68
N HIS A 160 19.33 -0.78 -9.85
CA HIS A 160 19.56 -1.34 -11.19
C HIS A 160 18.93 -2.72 -11.44
N GLN A 161 17.78 -3.01 -10.80
CA GLN A 161 17.06 -4.25 -11.01
C GLN A 161 15.76 -4.05 -11.80
N ARG A 162 15.23 -5.12 -12.36
CA ARG A 162 13.90 -5.14 -12.98
C ARG A 162 13.11 -6.37 -12.60
N SER A 163 11.78 -6.27 -12.64
CA SER A 163 10.90 -7.43 -12.59
C SER A 163 10.99 -8.19 -13.91
N TRP A 164 11.54 -9.39 -13.87
CA TRP A 164 11.63 -10.23 -15.06
C TRP A 164 11.46 -11.71 -14.66
N PRO A 165 10.70 -12.51 -15.44
CA PRO A 165 9.88 -12.09 -16.59
C PRO A 165 8.69 -11.20 -16.17
N PRO A 166 8.11 -10.43 -17.10
CA PRO A 166 6.87 -9.70 -16.86
C PRO A 166 5.75 -10.68 -16.51
N HIS A 167 4.85 -10.27 -15.63
CA HIS A 167 3.68 -11.05 -15.27
C HIS A 167 2.40 -10.22 -15.32
N ASN A 168 1.26 -10.89 -15.37
CA ASN A 168 -0.06 -10.31 -15.26
C ASN A 168 -0.91 -11.12 -14.27
N HIS A 169 -2.03 -10.58 -13.87
CA HIS A 169 -3.06 -11.26 -13.08
C HIS A 169 -4.29 -11.48 -13.95
N THR A 170 -4.82 -12.72 -13.94
CA THR A 170 -5.90 -13.12 -14.87
C THR A 170 -7.27 -12.60 -14.48
N ASP A 171 -7.55 -12.44 -13.18
CA ASP A 171 -8.85 -12.04 -12.65
C ASP A 171 -8.74 -11.13 -11.42
N GLN A 172 -7.59 -10.50 -11.27
CA GLN A 172 -7.30 -9.54 -10.21
C GLN A 172 -6.65 -8.30 -10.83
N GLU A 173 -7.04 -7.16 -10.34
CA GLU A 173 -6.41 -5.87 -10.62
C GLU A 173 -5.46 -5.50 -9.49
N GLU A 174 -4.54 -4.62 -9.76
CA GLU A 174 -3.51 -4.25 -8.81
C GLU A 174 -3.24 -2.74 -8.85
N ILE A 175 -2.71 -2.22 -7.76
CA ILE A 175 -2.15 -0.87 -7.70
C ILE A 175 -0.77 -0.93 -7.06
N TYR A 176 0.20 -0.22 -7.65
CA TYR A 176 1.49 0.08 -7.04
C TYR A 176 1.51 1.51 -6.55
N ILE A 177 1.96 1.72 -5.31
CA ILE A 177 2.11 3.03 -4.69
C ILE A 177 3.55 3.14 -4.22
N PHE A 178 4.32 4.02 -4.85
CA PHE A 178 5.75 4.15 -4.60
C PHE A 178 6.00 4.96 -3.32
N THR A 179 6.78 4.39 -2.41
CA THR A 179 7.00 4.95 -1.05
C THR A 179 8.43 5.40 -0.80
N LYS A 180 9.37 5.06 -1.69
CA LYS A 180 10.76 5.51 -1.66
C LYS A 180 11.43 5.24 -3.00
N GLY A 181 12.34 6.11 -3.40
CA GLY A 181 13.22 5.93 -4.54
C GLY A 181 12.61 6.33 -5.87
N ARG A 182 13.36 6.04 -6.94
CA ARG A 182 12.99 6.34 -8.33
C ARG A 182 13.13 5.11 -9.20
N GLY A 183 12.24 5.00 -10.17
CA GLY A 183 12.25 3.90 -11.11
C GLY A 183 11.53 4.23 -12.40
N SER A 184 11.23 3.21 -13.16
CA SER A 184 10.31 3.27 -14.30
C SER A 184 9.42 2.05 -14.32
N MET A 185 8.29 2.18 -14.96
CA MET A 185 7.28 1.14 -15.04
C MET A 185 6.62 1.13 -16.41
N GLU A 186 6.31 -0.06 -16.87
CA GLU A 186 5.48 -0.30 -18.05
C GLU A 186 4.19 -1.00 -17.64
N VAL A 187 3.09 -0.70 -18.33
CA VAL A 187 1.84 -1.48 -18.25
C VAL A 187 1.34 -1.74 -19.66
N TYR A 188 1.02 -2.99 -19.98
CA TYR A 188 0.57 -3.38 -21.32
C TYR A 188 -0.21 -4.70 -21.30
N ALA A 189 -1.19 -4.79 -22.21
CA ALA A 189 -1.99 -6.01 -22.39
C ALA A 189 -1.30 -7.03 -23.31
N ASP A 190 -0.51 -6.56 -24.27
CA ASP A 190 0.27 -7.34 -25.21
C ASP A 190 1.66 -6.70 -25.45
N GLU A 191 2.59 -7.43 -26.05
CA GLU A 191 3.96 -6.95 -26.24
C GLU A 191 4.09 -5.81 -27.25
N GLU A 192 3.13 -5.64 -28.15
CA GLU A 192 3.15 -4.63 -29.21
C GLU A 192 2.55 -3.31 -28.76
N THR A 193 1.61 -3.34 -27.81
CA THR A 193 0.83 -2.16 -27.38
C THR A 193 1.13 -1.79 -25.94
N LYS A 194 1.93 -0.74 -25.72
CA LYS A 194 2.21 -0.19 -24.38
C LYS A 194 1.13 0.83 -24.00
N SER A 195 0.35 0.52 -22.95
CA SER A 195 -0.65 1.47 -22.42
C SER A 195 -0.01 2.55 -21.56
N PHE A 196 1.11 2.24 -20.90
CA PHE A 196 1.78 3.14 -19.98
C PHE A 196 3.29 2.83 -19.95
N VAL A 197 4.10 3.85 -20.15
CA VAL A 197 5.56 3.81 -19.95
C VAL A 197 5.96 5.13 -19.28
N ARG A 198 6.36 5.10 -18.02
CA ARG A 198 6.67 6.30 -17.23
C ARG A 198 7.79 6.07 -16.23
N SER A 199 8.50 7.15 -15.93
CA SER A 199 9.26 7.23 -14.69
C SER A 199 8.32 7.35 -13.50
N VAL A 200 8.69 6.75 -12.39
CA VAL A 200 7.95 6.76 -11.12
C VAL A 200 8.88 7.13 -9.97
N SER A 201 8.32 7.78 -8.97
CA SER A 201 9.02 8.26 -7.78
C SER A 201 8.13 8.17 -6.55
N GLU A 202 8.70 8.47 -5.38
CA GLU A 202 7.93 8.54 -4.14
C GLU A 202 6.68 9.42 -4.28
N GLY A 203 5.53 8.89 -3.89
CA GLY A 203 4.22 9.54 -3.98
C GLY A 203 3.44 9.23 -5.26
N ASP A 204 4.08 8.70 -6.29
CA ASP A 204 3.40 8.23 -7.49
C ASP A 204 2.66 6.92 -7.25
N ALA A 205 1.62 6.67 -8.06
CA ALA A 205 0.94 5.39 -8.10
C ALA A 205 0.55 5.01 -9.53
N VAL A 206 0.50 3.72 -9.78
CA VAL A 206 0.13 3.14 -11.08
C VAL A 206 -0.96 2.11 -10.88
N THR A 207 -2.07 2.29 -11.58
CA THR A 207 -3.18 1.33 -11.64
C THR A 207 -2.93 0.30 -12.73
N ILE A 208 -3.14 -0.97 -12.41
CA ILE A 208 -2.86 -2.12 -13.27
C ILE A 208 -4.15 -2.90 -13.45
N PRO A 209 -4.84 -2.77 -14.57
CA PRO A 209 -6.03 -3.57 -14.87
C PRO A 209 -5.70 -5.06 -14.98
N MET A 210 -6.72 -5.90 -14.84
CA MET A 210 -6.60 -7.34 -15.10
C MET A 210 -5.94 -7.60 -16.46
N LEU A 211 -5.20 -8.71 -16.56
CA LEU A 211 -4.50 -9.18 -17.76
C LEU A 211 -3.36 -8.26 -18.25
N ASN A 212 -3.05 -7.18 -17.55
CA ASN A 212 -1.96 -6.31 -17.95
C ASN A 212 -0.63 -6.73 -17.31
N TYR A 213 0.40 -6.86 -18.12
CA TYR A 213 1.79 -7.00 -17.70
C TYR A 213 2.29 -5.68 -17.11
N HIS A 214 3.12 -5.76 -16.06
CA HIS A 214 3.52 -4.55 -15.32
C HIS A 214 4.95 -4.63 -14.75
N PRO A 215 5.98 -4.76 -15.62
CA PRO A 215 7.35 -4.75 -15.16
C PRO A 215 7.76 -3.39 -14.57
N VAL A 216 8.56 -3.47 -13.49
CA VAL A 216 9.12 -2.32 -12.77
C VAL A 216 10.63 -2.38 -12.84
N PHE A 217 11.27 -1.23 -12.90
CA PHE A 217 12.72 -1.04 -12.95
C PHE A 217 13.15 -0.06 -11.88
N SER A 218 14.11 -0.41 -11.03
CA SER A 218 14.77 0.53 -10.13
C SER A 218 15.94 1.24 -10.84
N GLN A 219 16.20 2.48 -10.44
CA GLN A 219 17.35 3.25 -10.90
C GLN A 219 18.53 3.14 -9.93
N ASP A 220 19.18 4.26 -9.62
CA ASP A 220 20.43 4.30 -8.85
C ASP A 220 20.27 4.05 -7.34
N GLU A 221 19.03 3.91 -6.87
CA GLU A 221 18.69 3.71 -5.48
C GLU A 221 17.66 2.58 -5.29
N GLU A 222 17.48 2.12 -4.06
CA GLU A 222 16.41 1.19 -3.75
C GLU A 222 15.05 1.78 -4.10
N LEU A 223 14.21 0.99 -4.75
CA LEU A 223 12.83 1.36 -5.07
C LEU A 223 11.87 0.56 -4.19
N HIS A 224 11.09 1.26 -3.37
CA HIS A 224 10.09 0.67 -2.48
C HIS A 224 8.68 1.02 -2.94
N PHE A 225 7.79 0.05 -2.95
CA PHE A 225 6.38 0.31 -3.20
C PHE A 225 5.47 -0.66 -2.44
N ILE A 226 4.29 -0.17 -2.13
CA ILE A 226 3.14 -0.96 -1.72
C ILE A 226 2.52 -1.54 -2.98
N TRP A 227 2.14 -2.80 -2.92
CA TRP A 227 1.23 -3.38 -3.88
C TRP A 227 -0.06 -3.80 -3.16
N CYS A 228 -1.21 -3.52 -3.79
CA CYS A 228 -2.52 -3.93 -3.31
C CYS A 228 -3.31 -4.51 -4.47
N ILE A 229 -3.85 -5.71 -4.26
CA ILE A 229 -4.56 -6.50 -5.25
C ILE A 229 -6.00 -6.67 -4.81
N ALA A 230 -6.94 -6.59 -5.75
CA ALA A 230 -8.33 -6.98 -5.55
C ALA A 230 -8.89 -7.70 -6.78
N GLY A 231 -9.88 -8.56 -6.56
CA GLY A 231 -10.55 -9.29 -7.64
C GLY A 231 -11.96 -9.68 -7.27
N ALA A 232 -12.66 -10.33 -8.18
CA ALA A 232 -14.02 -10.80 -7.93
C ALA A 232 -14.10 -11.83 -6.81
N ARG A 233 -13.00 -12.51 -6.51
CA ARG A 233 -12.88 -13.52 -5.46
C ARG A 233 -11.54 -13.38 -4.73
N TYR A 234 -11.54 -13.77 -3.46
CA TYR A 234 -10.36 -13.83 -2.61
C TYR A 234 -9.65 -15.17 -2.81
N TRP A 235 -8.56 -15.18 -3.56
CA TRP A 235 -7.83 -16.40 -3.87
C TRP A 235 -6.36 -16.12 -4.20
N VAL A 236 -5.57 -17.19 -4.26
CA VAL A 236 -4.11 -17.09 -4.46
C VAL A 236 -3.72 -16.55 -5.84
N GLY A 237 -4.64 -16.59 -6.82
CA GLY A 237 -4.37 -16.12 -8.17
C GLY A 237 -3.15 -16.80 -8.77
N ASP A 238 -2.21 -15.99 -9.21
CA ASP A 238 -0.99 -16.41 -9.89
C ASP A 238 0.16 -16.84 -8.95
N LYS A 239 -0.10 -16.99 -7.65
CA LYS A 239 0.91 -17.34 -6.63
C LYS A 239 1.76 -18.58 -6.97
N ASN A 240 1.22 -19.51 -7.71
CA ASN A 240 1.90 -20.76 -8.10
C ASN A 240 2.62 -20.67 -9.46
N LYS A 241 2.56 -19.55 -10.17
CA LYS A 241 3.35 -19.36 -11.39
C LYS A 241 4.84 -19.38 -11.05
N ASP A 242 5.66 -19.92 -11.93
CA ASP A 242 7.10 -20.15 -11.70
C ASP A 242 7.85 -18.87 -11.26
N PHE A 243 7.53 -17.73 -11.84
CA PHE A 243 8.11 -16.45 -11.44
C PHE A 243 7.71 -16.01 -10.02
N MET A 244 6.53 -16.38 -9.54
CA MET A 244 6.05 -16.08 -8.18
C MET A 244 6.70 -16.98 -7.13
N THR A 245 7.20 -18.14 -7.54
CA THR A 245 7.89 -19.11 -6.67
C THR A 245 9.41 -19.02 -6.74
N GLY A 246 9.95 -18.02 -7.47
CA GLY A 246 11.39 -17.85 -7.66
C GLY A 246 12.06 -18.84 -8.61
N LYS A 247 11.30 -19.68 -9.31
CA LYS A 247 11.81 -20.65 -10.31
C LYS A 247 12.07 -19.98 -11.68
N VAL A 248 12.68 -18.82 -11.65
CA VAL A 248 12.89 -17.97 -12.84
C VAL A 248 13.95 -18.53 -13.79
N ASP A 249 14.83 -19.38 -13.31
CA ASP A 249 15.94 -19.95 -14.11
C ASP A 249 15.48 -20.78 -15.32
N LYS A 250 14.23 -21.23 -15.31
CA LYS A 250 13.64 -22.00 -16.43
C LYS A 250 13.03 -21.13 -17.54
N LEU A 251 12.94 -19.81 -17.34
CA LEU A 251 12.29 -18.89 -18.27
C LEU A 251 13.29 -18.06 -19.10
N THR A 252 14.58 -18.31 -18.92
CA THR A 252 15.68 -17.60 -19.62
C THR A 252 16.36 -18.45 -20.70
N THR A 253 15.77 -19.57 -21.10
CA THR A 253 16.26 -20.40 -22.23
C THR A 253 15.31 -20.32 -23.41
#